data_c14bd161669f644d03d24cff4dc515ea
#
_entry.id   c14bd161669f644d03d24cff4dc515ea
#
_cell.length_a   1.000
_cell.length_b   1.000
_cell.length_c   1.000
_cell.angle_alpha   90.00
_cell.angle_beta   90.00
_cell.angle_gamma   90.00
#
_symmetry.space_group_name_H-M   'P 1'
#
loop_
_entity.id
_entity.type
_entity.pdbx_description
1 polymer ?
#
loop_
_entity_poly.entity_id
_entity_poly.type
_entity_poly.pdbx_seq_one_letter_code
_entity_poly.pdbx_strand_id
1 'polypeptide(L)'
;YASEITPEIRRTAALLETKNSGVVSVMENERIIVLRPDEIYMVRVENEKTVVYTKTKRHDSGKRLYEFEEILGKGFMRISKGTLANLHYLDYVESTLGGLMLLVLKNGCKECISRKYLPAFKQYLGL
;
A
#
# COMPACT_ATOMS: atom_id res chain seq x y z
N TYR A 1 18.18 10.44 -29.51
CA TYR A 1 18.53 10.01 -29.02
C TYR A 1 18.32 10.07 -28.36
N ALA A 2 17.93 10.15 -29.27
CA ALA A 2 18.15 9.72 -28.72
C ALA A 2 17.95 9.69 -28.17
N SER A 3 17.44 9.59 -28.72
CA SER A 3 17.65 9.17 -28.22
C SER A 3 17.43 9.14 -27.68
N GLU A 4 16.97 9.16 -27.92
CA GLU A 4 17.18 8.75 -27.32
C GLU A 4 16.89 8.64 -26.62
N ILE A 5 16.49 8.81 -27.09
CA ILE A 5 16.63 8.31 -26.38
C ILE A 5 16.28 8.41 -25.82
N THR A 6 15.71 8.27 -26.26
CA THR A 6 15.84 7.90 -25.70
C THR A 6 15.51 7.92 -25.12
N PRO A 7 15.06 7.80 -25.41
CA PRO A 7 15.07 7.35 -24.82
C PRO A 7 14.62 7.43 -24.35
N GLU A 8 14.33 7.58 -24.73
CA GLU A 8 14.47 7.25 -24.19
C GLU A 8 14.16 7.07 -23.83
N ILE A 9 13.63 7.04 -24.38
CA ILE A 9 13.80 6.49 -23.98
C ILE A 9 13.64 6.34 -23.67
N ARG A 10 13.28 6.15 -23.85
CA ARG A 10 13.59 5.58 -23.42
C ARG A 10 13.31 5.46 -22.85
N ARG A 11 12.91 5.42 -23.22
CA ARG A 11 13.06 4.96 -22.57
C ARG A 11 12.42 4.81 -22.13
N THR A 12 11.86 4.79 -22.53
CA THR A 12 11.67 4.28 -22.01
C THR A 12 11.20 3.84 -21.79
N ALA A 13 10.80 3.66 -22.18
CA ALA A 13 10.73 2.87 -21.94
C ALA A 13 10.67 2.51 -21.58
N ALA A 14 10.41 2.35 -21.56
CA ALA A 14 10.59 1.79 -20.99
C ALA A 14 10.40 1.95 -20.44
N LEU A 15 10.16 2.07 -20.51
CA LEU A 15 10.04 2.13 -19.82
C LEU A 15 9.37 2.33 -19.51
N LEU A 16 8.96 2.54 -19.65
CA LEU A 16 8.43 2.48 -19.32
C LEU A 16 7.92 2.14 -19.06
N GLU A 17 7.59 1.81 -19.16
CA GLU A 17 7.16 1.18 -18.58
C GLU A 17 7.15 1.11 -17.30
N THR A 18 7.19 1.38 -16.97
CA THR A 18 7.60 1.52 -15.64
C THR A 18 6.71 2.36 -14.78
N LYS A 19 5.54 2.49 -15.14
CA LYS A 19 4.55 3.09 -14.28
C LYS A 19 4.42 2.28 -13.00
N ASN A 20 4.91 1.04 -13.01
CA ASN A 20 4.88 0.18 -11.85
C ASN A 20 6.24 0.08 -11.19
N SER A 21 6.91 1.20 -11.08
CA SER A 21 8.17 1.22 -10.36
C SER A 21 7.95 0.87 -8.90
N GLY A 22 6.71 1.03 -8.42
CA GLY A 22 6.40 0.75 -7.03
C GLY A 22 6.86 1.82 -6.07
N VAL A 23 7.33 2.93 -6.60
CA VAL A 23 7.83 4.00 -5.76
C VAL A 23 6.70 4.97 -5.44
N VAL A 24 6.58 5.34 -4.17
CA VAL A 24 5.60 6.32 -3.71
C VAL A 24 6.35 7.54 -3.20
N SER A 25 5.98 8.70 -3.68
CA SER A 25 6.60 9.95 -3.25
C SER A 25 5.62 10.72 -2.37
N VAL A 26 6.08 11.17 -1.21
CA VAL A 26 5.28 12.01 -0.32
C VAL A 26 6.07 13.27 -0.01
N MET A 27 5.35 14.36 0.21
CA MET A 27 5.98 15.64 0.55
C MET A 27 6.00 15.79 2.06
N GLU A 28 7.16 16.19 2.57
CA GLU A 28 7.31 16.40 4.01
C GLU A 28 8.39 17.44 4.24
N ASN A 29 7.99 18.56 4.86
CA ASN A 29 8.93 19.64 5.19
C ASN A 29 9.79 20.07 4.00
N GLU A 30 9.13 20.32 2.87
CA GLU A 30 9.79 20.75 1.64
C GLU A 30 10.75 19.71 1.07
N ARG A 31 10.62 18.46 1.51
CA ARG A 31 11.39 17.37 0.94
C ARG A 31 10.45 16.38 0.29
N ILE A 32 10.96 15.69 -0.70
CA ILE A 32 10.23 14.59 -1.31
C ILE A 32 10.80 13.30 -0.72
N ILE A 33 9.97 12.63 0.05
CA ILE A 33 10.36 11.35 0.66
C ILE A 33 9.94 10.26 -0.29
N VAL A 34 10.87 9.40 -0.66
CA VAL A 34 10.61 8.30 -1.58
C VAL A 34 10.46 7.01 -0.77
N LEU A 35 9.31 6.37 -0.93
CA LEU A 35 9.01 5.13 -0.21
C LEU A 35 8.88 3.99 -1.20
N ARG A 36 9.50 2.87 -0.91
CA ARG A 36 9.37 1.67 -1.74
C ARG A 36 8.31 0.76 -1.14
N PRO A 37 7.73 -0.13 -1.93
CA PRO A 37 6.65 -1.00 -1.41
C PRO A 37 7.07 -1.77 -0.16
N ASP A 38 8.33 -2.21 -0.10
CA ASP A 38 8.79 -2.99 1.05
C ASP A 38 8.99 -2.14 2.31
N GLU A 39 8.84 -0.83 2.19
CA GLU A 39 8.89 0.06 3.35
C GLU A 39 7.49 0.43 3.84
N ILE A 40 6.48 0.12 3.06
CA ILE A 40 5.11 0.51 3.37
C ILE A 40 4.38 -0.65 4.02
N TYR A 41 3.82 -0.40 5.19
CA TYR A 41 3.06 -1.40 5.94
C TYR A 41 1.57 -1.29 5.70
N MET A 42 1.04 -0.09 5.69
CA MET A 42 -0.40 0.12 5.55
C MET A 42 -0.66 1.47 4.93
N VAL A 43 -1.70 1.55 4.09
CA VAL A 43 -2.17 2.82 3.55
C VAL A 43 -3.63 2.94 3.95
N ARG A 44 -3.99 4.03 4.58
CA ARG A 44 -5.32 4.17 5.15
C ARG A 44 -5.84 5.59 4.96
N VAL A 45 -7.15 5.73 4.76
CA VAL A 45 -7.79 7.04 4.69
C VAL A 45 -8.22 7.44 6.10
N GLU A 46 -7.71 8.56 6.57
CA GLU A 46 -8.04 9.11 7.88
C GLU A 46 -8.40 10.57 7.71
N ASN A 47 -9.58 10.95 8.22
CA ASN A 47 -10.03 12.34 8.13
C ASN A 47 -9.93 12.88 6.70
N GLU A 48 -10.38 12.07 5.75
CA GLU A 48 -10.40 12.42 4.32
C GLU A 48 -9.02 12.60 3.71
N LYS A 49 -7.98 12.15 4.39
CA LYS A 49 -6.62 12.17 3.88
C LYS A 49 -6.06 10.77 3.82
N THR A 50 -5.22 10.52 2.84
CA THR A 50 -4.56 9.23 2.73
C THR A 50 -3.27 9.27 3.51
N VAL A 51 -3.09 8.30 4.39
CA VAL A 51 -1.92 8.22 5.26
C VAL A 51 -1.17 6.93 4.96
N VAL A 52 0.14 7.05 4.79
CA VAL A 52 1.01 5.90 4.51
C VAL A 52 1.79 5.59 5.78
N TYR A 53 1.68 4.36 6.25
CA TYR A 53 2.40 3.90 7.45
C TYR A 53 3.60 3.08 7.06
N THR A 54 4.75 3.44 7.62
CA THR A 54 5.98 2.67 7.46
C THR A 54 6.29 1.99 8.79
N LYS A 55 7.50 1.46 8.92
CA LYS A 55 7.87 0.75 10.14
C LYS A 55 7.75 1.64 11.37
N THR A 56 8.14 2.89 11.28
CA THR A 56 8.16 3.79 12.45
C THR A 56 7.48 5.12 12.24
N LYS A 57 7.09 5.43 11.01
CA LYS A 57 6.55 6.76 10.69
C LYS A 57 5.24 6.67 9.93
N ARG A 58 4.57 7.81 9.84
CA ARG A 58 3.40 7.95 9.00
C ARG A 58 3.59 9.19 8.14
N HIS A 59 3.07 9.14 6.93
CA HIS A 59 3.21 10.24 5.97
C HIS A 59 1.85 10.51 5.33
N ASP A 60 1.52 11.77 5.16
CA ASP A 60 0.30 12.14 4.44
C ASP A 60 0.58 12.12 2.95
N SER A 61 -0.43 11.75 2.17
CA SER A 61 -0.32 11.73 0.72
C SER A 61 -1.56 12.32 0.10
N GLY A 62 -1.39 13.00 -1.03
CA GLY A 62 -2.52 13.52 -1.78
C GLY A 62 -3.14 12.51 -2.73
N LYS A 63 -2.56 11.33 -2.85
CA LYS A 63 -3.08 10.32 -3.74
C LYS A 63 -4.26 9.60 -3.13
N ARG A 64 -5.13 9.07 -3.98
CA ARG A 64 -6.27 8.29 -3.53
C ARG A 64 -5.86 6.84 -3.28
N LEU A 65 -6.64 6.14 -2.48
CA LEU A 65 -6.31 4.76 -2.12
C LEU A 65 -6.21 3.86 -3.36
N TYR A 66 -7.09 4.04 -4.34
CA TYR A 66 -7.05 3.19 -5.53
C TYR A 66 -5.78 3.41 -6.34
N GLU A 67 -5.18 4.60 -6.24
CA GLU A 67 -3.91 4.86 -6.92
C GLU A 67 -2.80 4.06 -6.28
N PHE A 68 -2.84 3.91 -4.96
CA PHE A 68 -1.86 3.09 -4.25
C PHE A 68 -2.01 1.63 -4.62
N GLU A 69 -3.25 1.16 -4.83
CA GLU A 69 -3.45 -0.22 -5.26
C GLU A 69 -2.75 -0.49 -6.58
N GLU A 70 -2.81 0.47 -7.50
CA GLU A 70 -2.14 0.31 -8.79
C GLU A 70 -0.63 0.38 -8.67
N ILE A 71 -0.14 1.31 -7.86
CA ILE A 71 1.30 1.50 -7.72
C ILE A 71 1.95 0.33 -6.99
N LEU A 72 1.36 -0.09 -5.89
CA LEU A 72 1.96 -1.10 -5.02
C LEU A 72 1.75 -2.52 -5.51
N GLY A 73 0.62 -2.77 -6.15
CA GLY A 73 0.38 -4.07 -6.78
C GLY A 73 0.31 -5.24 -5.82
N LYS A 74 1.01 -6.30 -6.17
CA LYS A 74 0.92 -7.55 -5.43
C LYS A 74 1.48 -7.42 -4.02
N GLY A 75 0.92 -8.20 -3.12
CA GLY A 75 1.35 -8.18 -1.73
C GLY A 75 0.54 -7.24 -0.87
N PHE A 76 -0.16 -6.31 -1.50
CA PHE A 76 -1.06 -5.41 -0.78
C PHE A 76 -2.49 -5.82 -1.03
N MET A 77 -3.29 -5.83 0.01
CA MET A 77 -4.67 -6.25 -0.10
C MET A 77 -5.59 -5.21 0.53
N ARG A 78 -6.68 -4.90 -0.17
CA ARG A 78 -7.71 -4.05 0.40
C ARG A 78 -8.44 -4.85 1.47
N ILE A 79 -8.47 -4.36 2.70
CA ILE A 79 -9.10 -5.07 3.80
C ILE A 79 -10.30 -4.31 4.36
N SER A 80 -10.49 -3.07 3.94
CA SER A 80 -11.68 -2.33 4.24
C SER A 80 -11.84 -1.27 3.18
N LYS A 81 -12.95 -0.53 3.24
CA LYS A 81 -13.20 0.51 2.24
C LYS A 81 -12.07 1.52 2.19
N GLY A 82 -11.44 1.80 3.32
CA GLY A 82 -10.41 2.83 3.37
C GLY A 82 -9.03 2.34 3.76
N THR A 83 -8.75 1.05 3.65
CA THR A 83 -7.47 0.52 4.12
C THR A 83 -6.89 -0.52 3.19
N LEU A 84 -5.61 -0.36 2.91
CA LEU A 84 -4.82 -1.27 2.09
C LEU A 84 -3.66 -1.73 2.96
N ALA A 85 -3.49 -3.04 3.13
CA ALA A 85 -2.47 -3.58 4.03
C ALA A 85 -1.45 -4.39 3.25
N ASN A 86 -0.18 -4.25 3.66
CA ASN A 86 0.90 -5.04 3.09
C ASN A 86 0.96 -6.37 3.83
N LEU A 87 0.49 -7.43 3.17
CA LEU A 87 0.40 -8.74 3.82
C LEU A 87 1.76 -9.36 4.06
N HIS A 88 2.80 -8.85 3.43
CA HIS A 88 4.16 -9.31 3.70
C HIS A 88 4.56 -9.07 5.15
N TYR A 89 3.98 -8.04 5.76
CA TYR A 89 4.27 -7.69 7.15
C TYR A 89 3.17 -8.10 8.10
N LEU A 90 2.34 -9.03 7.69
CA LEU A 90 1.29 -9.55 8.56
C LEU A 90 1.93 -10.29 9.73
N ASP A 91 1.58 -9.86 10.94
CA ASP A 91 2.10 -10.49 12.15
C ASP A 91 1.14 -11.59 12.61
N TYR A 92 -0.09 -11.22 12.91
CA TYR A 92 -1.10 -12.20 13.30
C TYR A 92 -2.49 -11.61 13.08
N VAL A 93 -3.48 -12.47 13.22
CA VAL A 93 -4.88 -12.10 13.05
C VAL A 93 -5.64 -12.60 14.25
N GLU A 94 -6.49 -11.77 14.83
CA GLU A 94 -7.31 -12.13 15.97
C GLU A 94 -8.77 -12.21 15.56
N SER A 95 -9.47 -13.24 16.04
CA SER A 95 -10.91 -13.29 15.87
C SER A 95 -11.56 -12.31 16.84
N THR A 96 -12.56 -11.59 16.36
CA THR A 96 -13.29 -10.64 17.19
C THR A 96 -14.73 -11.09 17.31
N LEU A 97 -15.48 -10.40 18.16
CA LEU A 97 -16.90 -10.67 18.32
C LEU A 97 -17.61 -10.41 16.99
N GLY A 98 -18.60 -11.22 16.68
CA GLY A 98 -19.36 -11.07 15.45
C GLY A 98 -18.75 -11.73 14.25
N GLY A 99 -17.67 -12.52 14.43
CA GLY A 99 -17.08 -13.28 13.34
C GLY A 99 -16.14 -12.49 12.45
N LEU A 100 -15.81 -11.26 12.84
CA LEU A 100 -14.84 -10.47 12.09
C LEU A 100 -13.43 -10.78 12.56
N MET A 101 -12.45 -10.32 11.82
CA MET A 101 -11.05 -10.53 12.15
C MET A 101 -10.34 -9.20 12.26
N LEU A 102 -9.42 -9.12 13.22
CA LEU A 102 -8.55 -7.96 13.39
C LEU A 102 -7.18 -8.33 12.86
N LEU A 103 -6.72 -7.58 11.89
CA LEU A 103 -5.40 -7.78 11.29
C LEU A 103 -4.39 -6.94 12.05
N VAL A 104 -3.25 -7.55 12.40
CA VAL A 104 -2.17 -6.85 13.10
C VAL A 104 -0.89 -7.01 12.32
N LEU A 105 -0.25 -5.89 11.99
CA LEU A 105 1.02 -5.88 11.27
C LEU A 105 2.19 -5.80 12.23
N LYS A 106 3.36 -6.12 11.73
CA LYS A 106 4.56 -6.20 12.58
C LYS A 106 5.01 -4.86 13.14
N ASN A 107 4.53 -3.75 12.58
CA ASN A 107 4.82 -2.43 13.14
C ASN A 107 3.79 -1.98 14.16
N GLY A 108 2.81 -2.84 14.48
CA GLY A 108 1.77 -2.50 15.43
C GLY A 108 0.49 -1.94 14.84
N CYS A 109 0.48 -1.69 13.54
CA CYS A 109 -0.76 -1.22 12.90
C CYS A 109 -1.83 -2.30 12.97
N LYS A 110 -3.05 -1.87 13.29
CA LYS A 110 -4.18 -2.78 13.43
C LYS A 110 -5.36 -2.26 12.62
N GLU A 111 -6.13 -3.17 12.07
CA GLU A 111 -7.32 -2.80 11.33
C GLU A 111 -8.28 -3.98 11.28
N CYS A 112 -9.55 -3.70 11.53
CA CYS A 112 -10.59 -4.72 11.41
C CYS A 112 -10.88 -4.94 9.93
N ILE A 113 -10.90 -6.19 9.50
CA ILE A 113 -11.21 -6.53 8.13
C ILE A 113 -12.72 -6.49 7.97
N SER A 114 -13.21 -5.69 7.03
CA SER A 114 -14.65 -5.56 6.85
C SER A 114 -15.22 -6.81 6.19
N ARG A 115 -16.53 -7.03 6.39
CA ARG A 115 -17.19 -8.25 5.91
C ARG A 115 -17.02 -8.45 4.41
N LYS A 116 -17.03 -7.37 3.65
CA LYS A 116 -16.92 -7.47 2.21
C LYS A 116 -15.59 -8.08 1.77
N TYR A 117 -14.53 -7.79 2.52
CA TYR A 117 -13.19 -8.23 2.14
C TYR A 117 -12.74 -9.48 2.90
N LEU A 118 -13.51 -9.90 3.88
CA LEU A 118 -13.14 -11.04 4.71
C LEU A 118 -12.99 -12.35 3.94
N PRO A 119 -13.90 -12.69 3.01
CA PRO A 119 -13.73 -13.96 2.27
C PRO A 119 -12.42 -14.04 1.50
N ALA A 120 -12.03 -12.95 0.83
CA ALA A 120 -10.78 -12.93 0.08
C ALA A 120 -9.59 -13.08 1.00
N PHE A 121 -9.65 -12.44 2.18
CA PHE A 121 -8.57 -12.54 3.15
C PHE A 121 -8.45 -13.94 3.71
N LYS A 122 -9.57 -14.59 4.02
CA LYS A 122 -9.55 -15.97 4.49
C LYS A 122 -8.96 -16.89 3.44
N GLN A 123 -9.30 -16.66 2.18
CA GLN A 123 -8.76 -17.44 1.09
C GLN A 123 -7.25 -17.27 1.00
N TYR A 124 -6.77 -16.06 1.21
CA TYR A 124 -5.33 -15.79 1.22
C TYR A 124 -4.63 -16.60 2.31
N LEU A 125 -5.28 -16.74 3.47
CA LEU A 125 -4.71 -17.50 4.58
C LEU A 125 -4.89 -19.02 4.41
N GLY A 126 -5.64 -19.47 3.42
CA GLY A 126 -5.88 -20.88 3.24
C GLY A 126 -6.99 -21.44 4.11
N LEU A 127 -7.86 -20.58 4.56
CA LEU A 127 -8.97 -21.00 5.44
C LEU A 127 -10.24 -21.30 4.67
#